data_d66c48152e360a77f3e4553a75c8d90a
#
_entry.id   d66c48152e360a77f3e4553a75c8d90a
#
_cell.length_a   1.000
_cell.length_b   1.000
_cell.length_c   1.000
_cell.angle_alpha   90.00
_cell.angle_beta   90.00
_cell.angle_gamma   90.00
#
_symmetry.space_group_name_H-M   'P 1'
#
loop_
_entity.id
_entity.type
_entity.pdbx_description
1 polymer ?
#
loop_
_entity_poly.entity_id
_entity_poly.type
_entity_poly.pdbx_seq_one_letter_code
_entity_poly.pdbx_strand_id
1 'polypeptide(L)'
;MLKGILTVAMGILFVVQLHGQDTPTDYLSADFHKERREKVRELMSPNSVLVFFANPERNRANDVDYIYHQDPDFYYLTGYREPNAVLLVFSESRQNTRGEPYNELIYVQERDAKAEQWDGKRLGVEGTKEKLGFKMVFNGDEFSAIPVDFSSFDTVSFFDFENDYRDKPGEADLFDLIKTFKQKANYPADYGAKKQELYSMITSTPIENSANVAQILGRYLNNYPNLQGDELLKVFANSTDEAVRKEIREKVLIVQKTNNLDSAMISEIMNILRETKTEEELVLLKKAIEISAVGQIEVMKAMHPNMSETEIQGVHEYVYKKYGAAHEGYPSIVGGGNNGCILHYIENNKPKVGNDLVLMDLGAEYHGYTADVTRTIPADGTFSKEQKAIYDIVYHAQEAGIAASVVGAAFQAPGTAASEVVAKGLLKLGIIKEVSEARTYFPHGTSHYLGLDVHDKGTYGAFKPNTVITVEPGIYIPEGSDCDKKWWGIAVRIEDDILITEKGPVNLSVMAPRTTEAIEAMMKQPSPLDDFVLPSLD
;
A
#
# COMPACT_ATOMS: atom_id res chain seq x y z
N MET A 1 6.96 -85.85 -15.75
CA MET A 1 7.57 -85.05 -14.66
C MET A 1 7.88 -83.65 -15.25
N LEU A 2 7.03 -82.70 -15.03
CA LEU A 2 7.31 -81.33 -15.37
C LEU A 2 6.94 -80.45 -14.15
N LYS A 3 7.96 -79.90 -13.51
CA LYS A 3 7.80 -78.98 -12.37
C LYS A 3 7.49 -77.60 -12.91
N GLY A 4 6.30 -77.11 -12.61
CA GLY A 4 5.95 -75.69 -12.86
C GLY A 4 6.46 -74.85 -11.73
N ILE A 5 7.25 -73.82 -12.05
CA ILE A 5 7.68 -72.75 -11.13
C ILE A 5 6.63 -71.65 -11.21
N LEU A 6 5.95 -71.45 -10.09
CA LEU A 6 5.00 -70.32 -9.91
C LEU A 6 5.78 -69.10 -9.42
N THR A 7 5.97 -68.09 -10.28
CA THR A 7 6.59 -66.84 -9.91
C THR A 7 5.47 -65.90 -9.40
N VAL A 8 5.47 -65.63 -8.12
CA VAL A 8 4.60 -64.61 -7.51
C VAL A 8 5.25 -63.25 -7.69
N ALA A 9 4.71 -62.44 -8.59
CA ALA A 9 5.09 -61.04 -8.71
C ALA A 9 4.36 -60.25 -7.63
N MET A 10 5.10 -59.78 -6.62
CA MET A 10 4.63 -58.92 -5.57
C MET A 10 4.65 -57.47 -6.09
N GLY A 11 3.51 -57.00 -6.58
CA GLY A 11 3.34 -55.59 -7.01
C GLY A 11 3.29 -54.69 -5.78
N ILE A 12 4.31 -53.88 -5.58
CA ILE A 12 4.29 -52.79 -4.60
C ILE A 12 3.43 -51.69 -5.17
N LEU A 13 2.19 -51.57 -4.68
CA LEU A 13 1.36 -50.39 -4.95
C LEU A 13 1.94 -49.20 -4.15
N PHE A 14 2.64 -48.31 -4.82
CA PHE A 14 2.90 -46.98 -4.28
C PHE A 14 1.57 -46.20 -4.29
N VAL A 15 0.90 -46.16 -3.14
CA VAL A 15 -0.17 -45.21 -2.90
C VAL A 15 0.50 -43.86 -2.71
N VAL A 16 0.59 -43.06 -3.77
CA VAL A 16 0.87 -41.62 -3.66
C VAL A 16 -0.38 -41.04 -3.00
N GLN A 17 -0.31 -40.80 -1.71
CA GLN A 17 -1.29 -39.93 -1.05
C GLN A 17 -1.08 -38.50 -1.63
N LEU A 18 -1.90 -38.16 -2.59
CA LEU A 18 -2.14 -36.75 -2.94
C LEU A 18 -2.82 -36.13 -1.72
N HIS A 19 -2.02 -35.59 -0.81
CA HIS A 19 -2.54 -34.65 0.17
C HIS A 19 -2.97 -33.44 -0.67
N GLY A 20 -4.26 -33.20 -0.75
CA GLY A 20 -4.78 -31.94 -1.25
C GLY A 20 -4.09 -30.81 -0.48
N GLN A 21 -3.63 -29.78 -1.17
CA GLN A 21 -3.05 -28.63 -0.51
C GLN A 21 -4.19 -27.90 0.21
N ASP A 22 -4.19 -27.95 1.54
CA ASP A 22 -5.22 -27.32 2.38
C ASP A 22 -5.05 -25.80 2.47
N THR A 23 -3.92 -25.25 1.95
CA THR A 23 -3.59 -23.82 2.00
C THR A 23 -2.88 -23.40 0.70
N PRO A 24 -3.04 -22.12 0.26
CA PRO A 24 -2.27 -21.58 -0.85
C PRO A 24 -0.77 -21.71 -0.64
N THR A 25 -0.02 -22.03 -1.69
CA THR A 25 1.43 -22.31 -1.63
C THR A 25 2.25 -21.30 -2.45
N ASP A 26 1.62 -20.33 -3.05
CA ASP A 26 2.22 -19.33 -3.92
C ASP A 26 2.55 -17.99 -3.20
N TYR A 27 2.61 -18.02 -1.87
CA TYR A 27 3.19 -16.91 -1.08
C TYR A 27 4.69 -16.79 -1.32
N LEU A 28 5.25 -15.61 -1.04
CA LEU A 28 6.68 -15.40 -1.03
C LEU A 28 7.38 -16.40 -0.09
N SER A 29 8.54 -16.89 -0.51
CA SER A 29 9.28 -17.92 0.23
C SER A 29 9.96 -17.36 1.50
N ALA A 30 10.27 -18.26 2.45
CA ALA A 30 11.08 -17.89 3.62
C ALA A 30 12.46 -17.33 3.22
N ASP A 31 13.05 -17.83 2.13
CA ASP A 31 14.33 -17.34 1.62
C ASP A 31 14.21 -15.90 1.08
N PHE A 32 13.12 -15.55 0.38
CA PHE A 32 12.84 -14.17 -0.03
C PHE A 32 12.87 -13.23 1.19
N HIS A 33 12.07 -13.51 2.21
CA HIS A 33 12.00 -12.65 3.40
C HIS A 33 13.34 -12.55 4.13
N LYS A 34 14.11 -13.64 4.17
CA LYS A 34 15.46 -13.64 4.73
C LYS A 34 16.40 -12.74 3.93
N GLU A 35 16.39 -12.82 2.61
CA GLU A 35 17.21 -11.95 1.75
C GLU A 35 16.85 -10.48 1.92
N ARG A 36 15.55 -10.14 2.11
CA ARG A 36 15.14 -8.77 2.42
C ARG A 36 15.74 -8.27 3.73
N ARG A 37 15.74 -9.09 4.79
CA ARG A 37 16.41 -8.74 6.06
C ARG A 37 17.93 -8.60 5.93
N GLU A 38 18.54 -9.37 5.05
CA GLU A 38 19.96 -9.22 4.72
C GLU A 38 20.23 -7.88 4.01
N LYS A 39 19.38 -7.49 3.06
CA LYS A 39 19.46 -6.17 2.41
C LYS A 39 19.22 -5.01 3.38
N VAL A 40 18.31 -5.16 4.33
CA VAL A 40 18.13 -4.18 5.41
C VAL A 40 19.46 -4.00 6.15
N ARG A 41 20.13 -5.09 6.58
CA ARG A 41 21.41 -5.00 7.31
C ARG A 41 22.53 -4.34 6.52
N GLU A 42 22.57 -4.54 5.19
CA GLU A 42 23.56 -3.88 4.32
C GLU A 42 23.40 -2.36 4.30
N LEU A 43 22.21 -1.84 4.55
CA LEU A 43 21.87 -0.42 4.53
C LEU A 43 21.91 0.24 5.92
N MET A 44 21.95 -0.55 6.98
CA MET A 44 21.97 -0.05 8.35
C MET A 44 23.30 0.61 8.71
N SER A 45 23.25 1.66 9.53
CA SER A 45 24.45 2.21 10.15
C SER A 45 25.05 1.22 11.17
N PRO A 46 26.37 1.27 11.42
CA PRO A 46 26.99 0.45 12.46
C PRO A 46 26.35 0.64 13.83
N ASN A 47 26.43 -0.39 14.67
CA ASN A 47 25.88 -0.41 16.04
C ASN A 47 24.43 0.09 16.13
N SER A 48 23.56 -0.37 15.22
CA SER A 48 22.15 0.00 15.17
C SER A 48 21.22 -1.21 15.28
N VAL A 49 19.97 -0.95 15.67
CA VAL A 49 18.88 -1.92 15.68
C VAL A 49 17.64 -1.31 15.07
N LEU A 50 16.98 -2.05 14.16
CA LEU A 50 15.66 -1.72 13.66
C LEU A 50 14.62 -2.57 14.38
N VAL A 51 13.50 -1.94 14.74
CA VAL A 51 12.40 -2.59 15.46
C VAL A 51 11.12 -2.42 14.64
N PHE A 52 10.58 -3.55 14.18
CA PHE A 52 9.33 -3.60 13.43
C PHE A 52 8.25 -4.26 14.27
N PHE A 53 7.06 -3.70 14.24
CA PHE A 53 5.89 -4.26 14.92
C PHE A 53 4.86 -4.73 13.90
N ALA A 54 4.17 -5.82 14.25
CA ALA A 54 2.97 -6.23 13.54
C ALA A 54 1.88 -5.16 13.68
N ASN A 55 0.89 -5.16 12.78
CA ASN A 55 -0.30 -4.33 12.95
C ASN A 55 -1.14 -4.78 14.15
N PRO A 56 -1.88 -3.87 14.79
CA PRO A 56 -2.83 -4.23 15.83
C PRO A 56 -4.08 -4.90 15.25
N GLU A 57 -4.65 -5.84 15.99
CA GLU A 57 -6.05 -6.21 15.78
C GLU A 57 -6.94 -5.05 16.19
N ARG A 58 -8.04 -4.85 15.48
CA ARG A 58 -9.00 -3.77 15.78
C ARG A 58 -10.39 -4.32 15.95
N ASN A 59 -11.00 -3.98 17.08
CA ASN A 59 -12.37 -4.36 17.37
C ASN A 59 -13.36 -3.51 16.56
N ARG A 60 -14.30 -4.16 15.88
CA ARG A 60 -15.36 -3.52 15.13
C ARG A 60 -16.56 -3.19 16.01
N ALA A 61 -17.05 -4.19 16.75
CA ALA A 61 -18.20 -4.08 17.65
C ALA A 61 -18.34 -5.34 18.52
N ASN A 62 -18.46 -5.18 19.83
CA ASN A 62 -18.61 -6.27 20.81
C ASN A 62 -17.50 -7.34 20.68
N ASP A 63 -17.86 -8.54 20.20
CA ASP A 63 -16.98 -9.70 20.00
C ASP A 63 -16.59 -9.91 18.51
N VAL A 64 -16.82 -8.91 17.65
CA VAL A 64 -16.50 -8.95 16.24
C VAL A 64 -15.36 -7.99 15.95
N ASP A 65 -14.29 -8.50 15.36
CA ASP A 65 -13.14 -7.72 14.92
C ASP A 65 -13.23 -7.37 13.44
N TYR A 66 -12.49 -6.34 13.02
CA TYR A 66 -12.16 -6.15 11.61
C TYR A 66 -11.27 -7.28 11.12
N ILE A 67 -11.36 -7.58 9.82
CA ILE A 67 -10.43 -8.54 9.22
C ILE A 67 -9.01 -8.01 9.39
N TYR A 68 -8.13 -8.88 9.94
CA TYR A 68 -6.75 -8.52 10.23
C TYR A 68 -5.96 -8.33 8.93
N HIS A 69 -5.23 -7.23 8.84
CA HIS A 69 -4.26 -6.96 7.79
C HIS A 69 -2.90 -6.68 8.42
N GLN A 70 -1.87 -7.41 7.98
CA GLN A 70 -0.52 -7.27 8.53
C GLN A 70 0.13 -5.97 8.07
N ASP A 71 1.00 -5.40 8.90
CA ASP A 71 1.88 -4.30 8.49
C ASP A 71 2.71 -4.70 7.27
N PRO A 72 2.69 -3.92 6.17
CA PRO A 72 3.36 -4.29 4.93
C PRO A 72 4.87 -4.46 5.08
N ASP A 73 5.56 -3.65 5.89
CA ASP A 73 7.00 -3.79 6.12
C ASP A 73 7.31 -5.01 6.98
N PHE A 74 6.49 -5.26 8.00
CA PHE A 74 6.62 -6.46 8.83
C PHE A 74 6.43 -7.73 7.99
N TYR A 75 5.39 -7.76 7.14
CA TYR A 75 5.17 -8.87 6.21
C TYR A 75 6.33 -9.03 5.22
N TYR A 76 6.78 -7.95 4.58
CA TYR A 76 7.90 -7.95 3.63
C TYR A 76 9.17 -8.57 4.20
N LEU A 77 9.44 -8.30 5.48
CA LEU A 77 10.64 -8.81 6.14
C LEU A 77 10.48 -10.19 6.74
N THR A 78 9.27 -10.62 7.07
CA THR A 78 9.06 -11.84 7.87
C THR A 78 8.26 -12.94 7.19
N GLY A 79 7.31 -12.59 6.33
CA GLY A 79 6.27 -13.50 5.88
C GLY A 79 5.26 -13.90 6.96
N TYR A 80 5.35 -13.31 8.15
CA TYR A 80 4.46 -13.56 9.27
C TYR A 80 3.16 -12.78 9.12
N ARG A 81 2.01 -13.46 9.17
CA ARG A 81 0.69 -12.90 8.86
C ARG A 81 -0.25 -12.83 10.06
N GLU A 82 0.24 -13.14 11.24
CA GLU A 82 -0.52 -13.10 12.48
C GLU A 82 -0.22 -11.81 13.26
N PRO A 83 -1.12 -11.35 14.14
CA PRO A 83 -0.88 -10.18 14.97
C PRO A 83 0.13 -10.44 16.09
N ASN A 84 0.31 -9.43 16.94
CA ASN A 84 1.01 -9.54 18.23
C ASN A 84 2.45 -10.03 18.11
N ALA A 85 3.22 -9.42 17.20
CA ALA A 85 4.61 -9.78 16.95
C ALA A 85 5.52 -8.56 16.88
N VAL A 86 6.81 -8.76 17.16
CA VAL A 86 7.87 -7.75 17.00
C VAL A 86 9.13 -8.42 16.44
N LEU A 87 9.74 -7.77 15.43
CA LEU A 87 11.00 -8.16 14.83
C LEU A 87 12.09 -7.16 15.21
N LEU A 88 13.24 -7.65 15.66
CA LEU A 88 14.45 -6.87 15.83
C LEU A 88 15.50 -7.33 14.81
N VAL A 89 16.04 -6.38 14.04
CA VAL A 89 17.15 -6.61 13.10
C VAL A 89 18.35 -5.81 13.57
N PHE A 90 19.46 -6.50 13.79
CA PHE A 90 20.70 -5.89 14.26
C PHE A 90 21.66 -5.69 13.09
N SER A 91 22.35 -4.53 13.04
CA SER A 91 23.39 -4.27 12.03
C SER A 91 24.56 -5.23 12.14
N GLU A 92 24.86 -5.69 13.34
CA GLU A 92 26.00 -6.55 13.65
C GLU A 92 25.56 -7.85 14.29
N SER A 93 26.37 -8.92 14.09
CA SER A 93 26.14 -10.19 14.74
C SER A 93 26.37 -10.10 16.26
N ARG A 94 25.43 -10.61 17.00
CA ARG A 94 25.48 -10.75 18.48
C ARG A 94 25.65 -12.22 18.85
N GLN A 95 25.94 -12.51 20.11
CA GLN A 95 26.02 -13.88 20.61
C GLN A 95 24.95 -14.11 21.69
N ASN A 96 24.27 -15.25 21.60
CA ASN A 96 23.37 -15.69 22.66
C ASN A 96 24.15 -16.24 23.86
N THR A 97 23.45 -16.65 24.91
CA THR A 97 24.06 -17.20 26.14
C THR A 97 24.85 -18.50 25.92
N ARG A 98 24.68 -19.14 24.75
CA ARG A 98 25.44 -20.35 24.34
C ARG A 98 26.62 -20.02 23.43
N GLY A 99 26.87 -18.74 23.12
CA GLY A 99 27.90 -18.32 22.19
C GLY A 99 27.53 -18.49 20.71
N GLU A 100 26.27 -18.76 20.39
CA GLU A 100 25.80 -18.90 19.01
C GLU A 100 25.52 -17.51 18.41
N PRO A 101 25.98 -17.22 17.18
CA PRO A 101 25.78 -15.93 16.56
C PRO A 101 24.33 -15.76 16.08
N TYR A 102 23.78 -14.57 16.27
CA TYR A 102 22.50 -14.15 15.73
C TYR A 102 22.53 -12.64 15.35
N ASN A 103 21.71 -12.25 14.41
CA ASN A 103 21.57 -10.86 13.98
C ASN A 103 20.11 -10.42 13.80
N GLU A 104 19.17 -11.25 14.28
CA GLU A 104 17.73 -10.97 14.30
C GLU A 104 17.05 -11.74 15.41
N LEU A 105 15.97 -11.17 15.97
CA LEU A 105 15.08 -11.81 16.93
C LEU A 105 13.65 -11.54 16.47
N ILE A 106 12.78 -12.55 16.55
CA ILE A 106 11.35 -12.36 16.38
C ILE A 106 10.59 -12.89 17.60
N TYR A 107 9.66 -12.08 18.08
CA TYR A 107 8.72 -12.44 19.14
C TYR A 107 7.36 -12.59 18.49
N VAL A 108 6.69 -13.70 18.77
CA VAL A 108 5.44 -14.07 18.09
C VAL A 108 4.37 -14.46 19.10
N GLN A 109 3.14 -14.50 18.63
CA GLN A 109 2.00 -14.94 19.41
C GLN A 109 2.17 -16.41 19.83
N GLU A 110 1.92 -16.70 21.11
CA GLU A 110 2.00 -18.05 21.64
C GLU A 110 0.89 -18.95 21.07
N ARG A 111 1.20 -20.26 20.94
CA ARG A 111 0.23 -21.29 20.66
C ARG A 111 -0.71 -21.48 21.86
N ASP A 112 -2.00 -21.33 21.65
CA ASP A 112 -3.03 -21.63 22.65
C ASP A 112 -4.15 -22.44 22.01
N ALA A 113 -4.25 -23.72 22.41
CA ALA A 113 -5.22 -24.66 21.82
C ALA A 113 -6.69 -24.22 22.01
N LYS A 114 -6.98 -23.45 23.07
CA LYS A 114 -8.32 -22.94 23.34
C LYS A 114 -8.63 -21.74 22.44
N ALA A 115 -7.70 -20.78 22.31
CA ALA A 115 -7.84 -19.66 21.38
C ALA A 115 -7.86 -20.15 19.93
N GLU A 116 -7.00 -21.11 19.55
CA GLU A 116 -6.97 -21.68 18.20
C GLU A 116 -8.27 -22.41 17.80
N GLN A 117 -9.07 -22.81 18.76
CA GLN A 117 -10.41 -23.36 18.49
C GLN A 117 -11.40 -22.27 18.02
N TRP A 118 -11.14 -21.01 18.39
CA TRP A 118 -11.99 -19.86 18.05
C TRP A 118 -11.47 -19.10 16.83
N ASP A 119 -10.17 -18.82 16.81
CA ASP A 119 -9.59 -17.85 15.88
C ASP A 119 -8.73 -18.53 14.79
N GLY A 120 -8.57 -19.84 14.84
CA GLY A 120 -7.73 -20.59 13.91
C GLY A 120 -6.34 -20.89 14.46
N LYS A 121 -5.59 -21.72 13.72
CA LYS A 121 -4.26 -22.18 14.12
C LYS A 121 -3.24 -21.05 14.06
N ARG A 122 -2.41 -20.94 15.09
CA ARG A 122 -1.27 -20.04 15.19
C ARG A 122 0.03 -20.74 14.85
N LEU A 123 0.99 -20.02 14.29
CA LEU A 123 2.33 -20.54 14.00
C LEU A 123 3.09 -20.85 15.31
N GLY A 124 3.06 -19.91 16.25
CA GLY A 124 3.87 -19.97 17.45
C GLY A 124 5.35 -20.07 17.15
N VAL A 125 6.15 -20.35 18.17
CA VAL A 125 7.62 -20.42 18.04
C VAL A 125 8.08 -21.46 17.02
N GLU A 126 7.58 -22.69 17.13
CA GLU A 126 8.05 -23.79 16.26
C GLU A 126 7.58 -23.61 14.80
N GLY A 127 6.32 -23.23 14.57
CA GLY A 127 5.83 -22.98 13.22
C GLY A 127 6.57 -21.81 12.53
N THR A 128 6.95 -20.78 13.28
CA THR A 128 7.73 -19.65 12.77
C THR A 128 9.15 -20.09 12.38
N LYS A 129 9.80 -20.95 13.19
CA LYS A 129 11.11 -21.53 12.83
C LYS A 129 11.02 -22.39 11.57
N GLU A 130 10.06 -23.29 11.51
CA GLU A 130 9.93 -24.27 10.43
C GLU A 130 9.51 -23.64 9.10
N LYS A 131 8.51 -22.75 9.14
CA LYS A 131 7.91 -22.20 7.91
C LYS A 131 8.53 -20.91 7.43
N LEU A 132 9.05 -20.07 8.35
CA LEU A 132 9.60 -18.76 8.03
C LEU A 132 11.13 -18.69 8.17
N GLY A 133 11.77 -19.78 8.61
CA GLY A 133 13.23 -19.94 8.62
C GLY A 133 13.98 -19.12 9.68
N PHE A 134 13.27 -18.55 10.67
CA PHE A 134 13.91 -17.85 11.78
C PHE A 134 14.63 -18.82 12.74
N LYS A 135 15.81 -18.43 13.22
CA LYS A 135 16.56 -19.22 14.21
C LYS A 135 16.23 -18.82 15.65
N MET A 136 16.09 -17.53 15.88
CA MET A 136 15.85 -16.94 17.21
C MET A 136 14.40 -16.46 17.28
N VAL A 137 13.52 -17.33 17.76
CA VAL A 137 12.08 -17.09 17.90
C VAL A 137 11.68 -17.30 19.34
N PHE A 138 10.87 -16.40 19.87
CA PHE A 138 10.40 -16.37 21.25
C PHE A 138 8.90 -16.07 21.30
N ASN A 139 8.25 -16.42 22.40
CA ASN A 139 6.90 -15.94 22.67
C ASN A 139 6.92 -14.44 23.03
N GLY A 140 5.82 -13.73 22.76
CA GLY A 140 5.72 -12.30 23.02
C GLY A 140 5.93 -11.92 24.48
N ASP A 141 5.47 -12.74 25.45
CA ASP A 141 5.65 -12.51 26.88
C ASP A 141 7.13 -12.53 27.31
N GLU A 142 7.99 -13.25 26.60
CA GLU A 142 9.43 -13.30 26.83
C GLU A 142 10.14 -11.98 26.43
N PHE A 143 9.48 -11.08 25.69
CA PHE A 143 10.10 -9.80 25.26
C PHE A 143 10.53 -8.93 26.45
N SER A 144 9.82 -8.99 27.56
CA SER A 144 10.19 -8.30 28.79
C SER A 144 11.45 -8.90 29.46
N ALA A 145 11.61 -10.22 29.38
CA ALA A 145 12.65 -10.98 30.10
C ALA A 145 13.99 -11.04 29.34
N ILE A 146 13.96 -11.05 28.01
CA ILE A 146 15.20 -11.14 27.20
C ILE A 146 15.96 -9.81 27.27
N PRO A 147 17.24 -9.84 27.65
CA PRO A 147 18.01 -8.63 27.92
C PRO A 147 18.55 -7.98 26.63
N VAL A 148 17.68 -7.40 25.81
CA VAL A 148 18.12 -6.45 24.78
C VAL A 148 18.25 -5.09 25.46
N ASP A 149 19.48 -4.63 25.60
CA ASP A 149 19.78 -3.29 26.11
C ASP A 149 19.82 -2.30 24.95
N PHE A 150 18.71 -1.59 24.74
CA PHE A 150 18.62 -0.59 23.67
C PHE A 150 19.55 0.61 23.88
N SER A 151 19.98 0.89 25.11
CA SER A 151 20.93 1.97 25.38
C SER A 151 22.36 1.69 24.89
N SER A 152 22.66 0.42 24.56
CA SER A 152 23.96 0.01 24.03
C SER A 152 24.14 0.26 22.54
N PHE A 153 23.09 0.67 21.83
CA PHE A 153 23.15 1.00 20.41
C PHE A 153 23.35 2.51 20.20
N ASP A 154 24.00 2.86 19.12
CA ASP A 154 24.11 4.25 18.69
C ASP A 154 22.80 4.75 18.07
N THR A 155 22.03 3.83 17.46
CA THR A 155 20.71 4.13 16.87
C THR A 155 19.73 2.99 17.10
N VAL A 156 18.54 3.33 17.60
CA VAL A 156 17.36 2.46 17.69
C VAL A 156 16.30 3.06 16.78
N SER A 157 16.09 2.47 15.61
CA SER A 157 15.16 2.99 14.61
C SER A 157 13.88 2.17 14.55
N PHE A 158 12.73 2.85 14.51
CA PHE A 158 11.40 2.25 14.50
C PHE A 158 10.40 3.23 13.87
N PHE A 159 9.26 2.72 13.41
CA PHE A 159 8.14 3.58 13.01
C PHE A 159 7.41 4.11 14.26
N ASP A 160 6.95 5.34 14.18
CA ASP A 160 6.18 5.94 15.28
C ASP A 160 4.85 5.19 15.47
N PHE A 161 4.34 5.27 16.69
CA PHE A 161 3.14 4.55 17.07
C PHE A 161 1.92 5.47 16.87
N GLU A 162 1.17 5.19 15.83
CA GLU A 162 -0.17 5.73 15.65
C GLU A 162 -1.17 4.75 16.27
N ASN A 163 -2.10 5.24 17.09
CA ASN A 163 -3.16 4.42 17.67
C ASN A 163 -2.67 3.22 18.50
N ASP A 164 -1.62 3.38 19.30
CA ASP A 164 -1.08 2.35 20.19
C ASP A 164 -1.92 2.15 21.48
N TYR A 165 -3.22 2.08 21.33
CA TYR A 165 -4.16 1.82 22.43
C TYR A 165 -4.59 0.34 22.47
N ARG A 166 -5.01 -0.11 23.66
CA ARG A 166 -5.49 -1.47 23.84
C ARG A 166 -6.95 -1.59 23.42
N ASP A 167 -7.23 -2.42 22.42
CA ASP A 167 -8.59 -2.80 22.04
C ASP A 167 -9.11 -3.98 22.87
N LYS A 168 -8.25 -4.96 23.12
CA LYS A 168 -8.58 -6.16 23.89
C LYS A 168 -7.63 -6.35 25.07
N PRO A 169 -8.09 -6.88 26.21
CA PRO A 169 -7.21 -7.29 27.29
C PRO A 169 -6.45 -8.57 26.89
N GLY A 170 -5.15 -8.61 27.14
CA GLY A 170 -4.30 -9.76 26.89
C GLY A 170 -2.89 -9.51 27.35
N GLU A 171 -2.16 -10.57 27.70
CA GLU A 171 -0.73 -10.55 27.92
C GLU A 171 -0.03 -10.76 26.59
N ALA A 172 1.09 -10.06 26.37
CA ALA A 172 1.89 -10.14 25.14
C ALA A 172 1.12 -9.83 23.85
N ASP A 173 0.02 -9.09 23.94
CA ASP A 173 -0.58 -8.45 22.77
C ASP A 173 0.31 -7.31 22.26
N LEU A 174 0.00 -6.77 21.09
CA LEU A 174 0.81 -5.72 20.48
C LEU A 174 1.00 -4.50 21.40
N PHE A 175 -0.03 -4.09 22.13
CA PHE A 175 0.05 -2.98 23.08
C PHE A 175 1.09 -3.24 24.18
N ASP A 176 1.14 -4.45 24.76
CA ASP A 176 2.11 -4.81 25.78
C ASP A 176 3.54 -4.94 25.20
N LEU A 177 3.68 -5.40 23.96
CA LEU A 177 4.97 -5.42 23.26
C LEU A 177 5.50 -3.98 23.02
N ILE A 178 4.66 -3.06 22.54
CA ILE A 178 4.99 -1.65 22.35
C ILE A 178 5.33 -0.99 23.71
N LYS A 179 4.52 -1.22 24.73
CA LYS A 179 4.77 -0.71 26.08
C LYS A 179 6.12 -1.20 26.63
N THR A 180 6.42 -2.47 26.46
CA THR A 180 7.70 -3.06 26.87
C THR A 180 8.87 -2.43 26.11
N PHE A 181 8.74 -2.26 24.79
CA PHE A 181 9.73 -1.56 23.97
C PHE A 181 9.97 -0.13 24.49
N LYS A 182 8.91 0.65 24.68
CA LYS A 182 8.99 2.03 25.19
C LYS A 182 9.74 2.10 26.54
N GLN A 183 9.46 1.14 27.43
CA GLN A 183 10.17 1.06 28.73
C GLN A 183 11.67 0.71 28.55
N LYS A 184 11.99 -0.29 27.74
CA LYS A 184 13.37 -0.73 27.49
C LYS A 184 14.20 0.29 26.72
N ALA A 185 13.60 1.03 25.82
CA ALA A 185 14.26 2.06 25.00
C ALA A 185 14.29 3.44 25.68
N ASN A 186 13.81 3.58 26.91
CA ASN A 186 13.67 4.86 27.61
C ASN A 186 12.93 5.91 26.76
N TYR A 187 11.84 5.49 26.11
CA TYR A 187 11.04 6.31 25.18
C TYR A 187 10.51 7.57 25.90
N PRO A 188 10.87 8.78 25.44
CA PRO A 188 10.41 10.02 26.06
C PRO A 188 8.91 10.22 25.92
N ALA A 189 8.25 10.74 26.95
CA ALA A 189 6.81 10.98 26.92
C ALA A 189 6.36 11.99 25.84
N ASP A 190 7.28 12.86 25.40
CA ASP A 190 7.06 13.89 24.37
C ASP A 190 7.73 13.55 23.03
N TYR A 191 8.14 12.29 22.83
CA TYR A 191 8.67 11.81 21.55
C TYR A 191 7.56 11.79 20.50
N GLY A 192 7.89 12.10 19.27
CA GLY A 192 7.00 12.00 18.13
C GLY A 192 7.79 12.05 16.82
N ALA A 193 7.56 11.11 15.90
CA ALA A 193 8.31 11.01 14.64
C ALA A 193 8.21 12.29 13.82
N LYS A 194 7.04 12.91 13.73
CA LYS A 194 6.86 14.18 13.03
C LYS A 194 7.70 15.30 13.66
N LYS A 195 7.80 15.37 14.97
CA LYS A 195 8.68 16.31 15.68
C LYS A 195 10.14 16.06 15.32
N GLN A 196 10.57 14.79 15.30
CA GLN A 196 11.94 14.43 14.94
C GLN A 196 12.25 14.75 13.47
N GLU A 197 11.32 14.50 12.55
CA GLU A 197 11.42 14.90 11.14
C GLU A 197 11.66 16.41 11.01
N LEU A 198 10.87 17.21 11.71
CA LEU A 198 11.02 18.68 11.68
C LEU A 198 12.34 19.14 12.30
N TYR A 199 12.77 18.49 13.36
CA TYR A 199 14.09 18.73 13.96
C TYR A 199 15.22 18.38 12.99
N SER A 200 15.12 17.25 12.29
CA SER A 200 16.07 16.85 11.26
C SER A 200 16.11 17.85 10.10
N MET A 201 14.95 18.37 9.69
CA MET A 201 14.88 19.43 8.67
C MET A 201 15.64 20.70 9.13
N ILE A 202 15.53 21.10 10.39
CA ILE A 202 16.28 22.22 10.96
C ILE A 202 17.79 21.95 10.93
N THR A 203 18.21 20.75 11.31
CA THR A 203 19.63 20.43 11.55
C THR A 203 20.38 20.03 10.28
N SER A 204 19.73 19.38 9.31
CA SER A 204 20.33 18.95 8.04
C SER A 204 20.40 20.07 6.98
N THR A 205 19.51 21.07 7.06
CA THR A 205 19.50 22.15 6.08
C THR A 205 20.61 23.18 6.36
N PRO A 206 21.39 23.62 5.35
CA PRO A 206 22.34 24.72 5.50
C PRO A 206 21.69 25.98 6.05
N ILE A 207 22.41 26.72 6.91
CA ILE A 207 21.84 27.86 7.64
C ILE A 207 21.36 28.98 6.71
N GLU A 208 21.96 29.12 5.55
CA GLU A 208 21.58 30.08 4.50
C GLU A 208 20.16 29.84 3.99
N ASN A 209 19.69 28.60 4.06
CA ASN A 209 18.34 28.19 3.65
C ASN A 209 17.35 28.12 4.82
N SER A 210 17.75 28.50 6.02
CA SER A 210 16.94 28.40 7.24
C SER A 210 15.61 29.19 7.18
N ALA A 211 15.56 30.28 6.38
CA ALA A 211 14.34 31.04 6.17
C ALA A 211 13.25 30.23 5.46
N ASN A 212 13.63 29.41 4.48
CA ASN A 212 12.70 28.51 3.77
C ASN A 212 12.19 27.41 4.73
N VAL A 213 13.08 26.85 5.55
CA VAL A 213 12.70 25.86 6.58
C VAL A 213 11.73 26.48 7.58
N ALA A 214 11.98 27.71 8.06
CA ALA A 214 11.08 28.41 8.96
C ALA A 214 9.67 28.56 8.37
N GLN A 215 9.58 28.88 7.07
CA GLN A 215 8.31 29.01 6.35
C GLN A 215 7.56 27.66 6.24
N ILE A 216 8.29 26.58 5.98
CA ILE A 216 7.75 25.21 5.93
C ILE A 216 7.23 24.82 7.32
N LEU A 217 8.04 25.01 8.35
CA LEU A 217 7.67 24.74 9.74
C LEU A 217 6.43 25.51 10.17
N GLY A 218 6.29 26.77 9.79
CA GLY A 218 5.08 27.56 10.07
C GLY A 218 3.81 26.92 9.52
N ARG A 219 3.87 26.33 8.31
CA ARG A 219 2.74 25.58 7.74
C ARG A 219 2.44 24.30 8.51
N TYR A 220 3.46 23.55 8.89
CA TYR A 220 3.30 22.32 9.68
C TYR A 220 2.71 22.60 11.06
N LEU A 221 3.18 23.61 11.75
CA LEU A 221 2.64 24.00 13.05
C LEU A 221 1.15 24.40 13.01
N ASN A 222 0.70 24.96 11.88
CA ASN A 222 -0.72 25.27 11.66
C ASN A 222 -1.55 24.01 11.43
N ASN A 223 -1.00 23.00 10.77
CA ASN A 223 -1.70 21.77 10.41
C ASN A 223 -1.64 20.70 11.52
N TYR A 224 -0.66 20.78 12.43
CA TYR A 224 -0.45 19.84 13.53
C TYR A 224 -0.49 20.55 14.89
N PRO A 225 -1.68 20.75 15.47
CA PRO A 225 -1.84 21.50 16.74
C PRO A 225 -1.04 20.93 17.91
N ASN A 226 -0.81 19.61 17.95
CA ASN A 226 0.01 18.94 18.97
C ASN A 226 1.48 19.40 18.98
N LEU A 227 2.01 19.87 17.84
CA LEU A 227 3.37 20.41 17.75
C LEU A 227 3.48 21.87 18.21
N GLN A 228 2.37 22.57 18.36
CA GLN A 228 2.36 23.96 18.84
C GLN A 228 2.86 24.12 20.29
N GLY A 229 2.97 23.02 21.05
CA GLY A 229 3.60 22.99 22.37
C GLY A 229 5.12 23.08 22.35
N ASP A 230 5.76 22.82 21.21
CA ASP A 230 7.21 22.79 21.09
C ASP A 230 7.81 24.19 20.86
N GLU A 231 8.49 24.71 21.87
CA GLU A 231 9.06 26.07 21.85
C GLU A 231 10.23 26.21 20.85
N LEU A 232 10.99 25.15 20.59
CA LEU A 232 12.09 25.22 19.62
C LEU A 232 11.55 25.36 18.20
N LEU A 233 10.54 24.55 17.84
CA LEU A 233 9.88 24.65 16.54
C LEU A 233 9.20 26.01 16.34
N LYS A 234 8.50 26.50 17.36
CA LYS A 234 7.82 27.81 17.29
C LYS A 234 8.81 28.97 17.12
N VAL A 235 9.85 29.03 17.94
CA VAL A 235 10.82 30.11 17.89
C VAL A 235 11.56 30.09 16.54
N PHE A 236 11.92 28.90 16.04
CA PHE A 236 12.56 28.78 14.72
C PHE A 236 11.60 29.26 13.60
N ALA A 237 10.37 28.79 13.59
CA ALA A 237 9.38 29.10 12.54
C ALA A 237 9.01 30.59 12.50
N ASN A 238 8.93 31.26 13.64
CA ASN A 238 8.52 32.66 13.74
C ASN A 238 9.69 33.66 13.68
N SER A 239 10.94 33.19 13.76
CA SER A 239 12.09 34.07 13.71
C SER A 239 12.41 34.55 12.30
N THR A 240 12.59 35.86 12.13
CA THR A 240 13.15 36.50 10.93
C THR A 240 14.68 36.65 10.99
N ASP A 241 15.28 36.45 12.18
CA ASP A 241 16.71 36.60 12.42
C ASP A 241 17.43 35.25 12.27
N GLU A 242 18.42 35.21 11.38
CA GLU A 242 19.25 34.02 11.13
C GLU A 242 20.08 33.62 12.34
N ALA A 243 20.54 34.59 13.14
CA ALA A 243 21.32 34.28 14.37
C ALA A 243 20.45 33.54 15.39
N VAL A 244 19.18 33.92 15.54
CA VAL A 244 18.23 33.20 16.41
C VAL A 244 17.96 31.79 15.87
N ARG A 245 17.75 31.63 14.55
CA ARG A 245 17.55 30.30 13.97
C ARG A 245 18.78 29.42 14.13
N LYS A 246 20.00 30.00 14.06
CA LYS A 246 21.25 29.27 14.33
C LYS A 246 21.33 28.80 15.77
N GLU A 247 20.99 29.65 16.75
CA GLU A 247 20.95 29.27 18.17
C GLU A 247 19.95 28.14 18.43
N ILE A 248 18.74 28.24 17.84
CA ILE A 248 17.73 27.18 17.99
C ILE A 248 18.22 25.88 17.34
N ARG A 249 18.88 25.93 16.17
CA ARG A 249 19.47 24.74 15.53
C ARG A 249 20.48 24.04 16.46
N GLU A 250 21.34 24.77 17.15
CA GLU A 250 22.27 24.21 18.12
C GLU A 250 21.54 23.54 19.29
N LYS A 251 20.47 24.15 19.81
CA LYS A 251 19.63 23.55 20.85
C LYS A 251 18.94 22.27 20.36
N VAL A 252 18.42 22.26 19.14
CA VAL A 252 17.81 21.07 18.52
C VAL A 252 18.84 19.94 18.40
N LEU A 253 20.05 20.23 17.95
CA LEU A 253 21.15 19.24 17.89
C LEU A 253 21.47 18.62 19.26
N ILE A 254 21.40 19.42 20.33
CA ILE A 254 21.58 18.91 21.70
C ILE A 254 20.44 17.98 22.07
N VAL A 255 19.19 18.38 21.79
CA VAL A 255 18.00 17.57 22.10
C VAL A 255 18.04 16.25 21.34
N GLN A 256 18.36 16.26 20.05
CA GLN A 256 18.48 15.04 19.24
C GLN A 256 19.57 14.07 19.75
N LYS A 257 20.60 14.58 20.42
CA LYS A 257 21.66 13.75 21.02
C LYS A 257 21.32 13.20 22.41
N THR A 258 20.19 13.56 23.00
CA THR A 258 19.82 13.10 24.36
C THR A 258 19.33 11.65 24.40
N ASN A 259 18.91 11.10 23.25
CA ASN A 259 18.55 9.70 23.12
C ASN A 259 19.06 9.16 21.77
N ASN A 260 19.01 7.85 21.61
CA ASN A 260 19.42 7.13 20.40
C ASN A 260 18.23 6.66 19.54
N LEU A 261 17.04 7.21 19.81
CA LEU A 261 15.83 6.86 19.07
C LEU A 261 15.77 7.62 17.74
N ASP A 262 15.37 6.91 16.68
CA ASP A 262 15.31 7.42 15.32
C ASP A 262 14.10 6.82 14.57
N SER A 263 13.57 7.53 13.59
CA SER A 263 12.53 7.05 12.68
C SER A 263 12.89 7.25 11.20
N ALA A 264 14.01 7.92 10.93
CA ALA A 264 14.42 8.23 9.56
C ALA A 264 15.08 7.04 8.88
N MET A 265 16.03 6.36 9.54
CA MET A 265 16.77 5.26 8.96
C MET A 265 15.87 4.11 8.50
N ILE A 266 14.91 3.70 9.32
CA ILE A 266 13.96 2.64 8.95
C ILE A 266 13.12 3.04 7.73
N SER A 267 12.67 4.30 7.69
CA SER A 267 11.88 4.82 6.56
C SER A 267 12.70 4.88 5.27
N GLU A 268 13.94 5.36 5.33
CA GLU A 268 14.84 5.42 4.16
C GLU A 268 15.13 4.02 3.62
N ILE A 269 15.45 3.06 4.49
CA ILE A 269 15.75 1.69 4.09
C ILE A 269 14.54 1.05 3.42
N MET A 270 13.34 1.17 4.02
CA MET A 270 12.15 0.55 3.45
C MET A 270 11.71 1.23 2.15
N ASN A 271 11.87 2.56 2.02
CA ASN A 271 11.66 3.26 0.76
C ASN A 271 12.57 2.73 -0.37
N ILE A 272 13.86 2.52 -0.07
CA ILE A 272 14.83 2.00 -1.05
C ILE A 272 14.46 0.57 -1.47
N LEU A 273 14.11 -0.29 -0.52
CA LEU A 273 13.89 -1.72 -0.80
C LEU A 273 12.56 -1.99 -1.50
N ARG A 274 11.50 -1.24 -1.15
CA ARG A 274 10.16 -1.46 -1.73
C ARG A 274 9.94 -0.71 -3.04
N GLU A 275 10.77 0.29 -3.37
CA GLU A 275 10.67 1.04 -4.63
C GLU A 275 10.83 0.14 -5.87
N THR A 276 11.78 -0.80 -5.84
CA THR A 276 12.05 -1.70 -6.96
C THR A 276 11.66 -3.13 -6.60
N LYS A 277 10.79 -3.73 -7.41
CA LYS A 277 10.24 -5.06 -7.16
C LYS A 277 11.21 -6.16 -7.61
N THR A 278 11.31 -7.24 -6.85
CA THR A 278 11.97 -8.48 -7.28
C THR A 278 11.08 -9.23 -8.28
N GLU A 279 11.63 -10.25 -8.92
CA GLU A 279 10.85 -11.09 -9.83
C GLU A 279 9.72 -11.84 -9.10
N GLU A 280 9.96 -12.27 -7.85
CA GLU A 280 8.96 -12.94 -7.01
C GLU A 280 7.81 -12.00 -6.65
N GLU A 281 8.11 -10.76 -6.29
CA GLU A 281 7.11 -9.73 -6.02
C GLU A 281 6.27 -9.43 -7.27
N LEU A 282 6.93 -9.31 -8.44
CA LEU A 282 6.26 -9.07 -9.71
C LEU A 282 5.29 -10.20 -10.11
N VAL A 283 5.52 -11.44 -9.69
CA VAL A 283 4.56 -12.53 -9.92
C VAL A 283 3.25 -12.28 -9.18
N LEU A 284 3.31 -11.92 -7.90
CA LEU A 284 2.12 -11.67 -7.07
C LEU A 284 1.41 -10.38 -7.49
N LEU A 285 2.16 -9.32 -7.73
CA LEU A 285 1.60 -8.03 -8.16
C LEU A 285 0.89 -8.15 -9.51
N LYS A 286 1.49 -8.81 -10.50
CA LYS A 286 0.86 -9.09 -11.79
C LYS A 286 -0.42 -9.91 -11.62
N LYS A 287 -0.45 -10.86 -10.68
CA LYS A 287 -1.64 -11.65 -10.39
C LYS A 287 -2.78 -10.78 -9.83
N ALA A 288 -2.48 -9.87 -8.88
CA ALA A 288 -3.46 -8.92 -8.38
C ALA A 288 -4.02 -8.03 -9.51
N ILE A 289 -3.14 -7.53 -10.38
CA ILE A 289 -3.48 -6.69 -11.53
C ILE A 289 -4.35 -7.45 -12.55
N GLU A 290 -4.00 -8.69 -12.88
CA GLU A 290 -4.81 -9.55 -13.76
C GLU A 290 -6.22 -9.77 -13.19
N ILE A 291 -6.34 -10.06 -11.89
CA ILE A 291 -7.62 -10.24 -11.22
C ILE A 291 -8.47 -8.96 -11.32
N SER A 292 -7.86 -7.79 -11.09
CA SER A 292 -8.54 -6.50 -11.18
C SER A 292 -8.99 -6.20 -12.63
N ALA A 293 -8.12 -6.45 -13.61
CA ALA A 293 -8.46 -6.28 -15.01
C ALA A 293 -9.63 -7.18 -15.45
N VAL A 294 -9.67 -8.44 -14.97
CA VAL A 294 -10.83 -9.34 -15.19
C VAL A 294 -12.08 -8.79 -14.53
N GLY A 295 -11.98 -8.23 -13.32
CA GLY A 295 -13.09 -7.56 -12.64
C GLY A 295 -13.67 -6.43 -13.49
N GLN A 296 -12.83 -5.55 -14.03
CA GLN A 296 -13.24 -4.48 -14.94
C GLN A 296 -13.95 -5.03 -16.20
N ILE A 297 -13.43 -6.10 -16.79
CA ILE A 297 -14.03 -6.74 -17.98
C ILE A 297 -15.41 -7.32 -17.66
N GLU A 298 -15.56 -8.02 -16.55
CA GLU A 298 -16.83 -8.65 -16.21
C GLU A 298 -17.91 -7.61 -15.85
N VAL A 299 -17.51 -6.50 -15.21
CA VAL A 299 -18.44 -5.36 -15.02
C VAL A 299 -18.82 -4.72 -16.35
N MET A 300 -17.88 -4.51 -17.29
CA MET A 300 -18.23 -3.98 -18.62
C MET A 300 -19.29 -4.83 -19.32
N LYS A 301 -19.19 -6.16 -19.22
CA LYS A 301 -20.19 -7.08 -19.80
C LYS A 301 -21.54 -7.06 -19.08
N ALA A 302 -21.53 -6.90 -17.76
CA ALA A 302 -22.74 -6.93 -16.92
C ALA A 302 -23.46 -5.58 -16.83
N MET A 303 -22.78 -4.48 -17.15
CA MET A 303 -23.27 -3.11 -16.92
C MET A 303 -24.56 -2.80 -17.66
N HIS A 304 -25.54 -2.27 -16.93
CA HIS A 304 -26.75 -1.70 -17.50
C HIS A 304 -27.33 -0.57 -16.62
N PRO A 305 -28.17 0.34 -17.16
CA PRO A 305 -28.65 1.54 -16.47
C PRO A 305 -29.38 1.33 -15.15
N ASN A 306 -29.93 0.13 -14.91
CA ASN A 306 -30.67 -0.16 -13.68
C ASN A 306 -29.84 -0.69 -12.54
N MET A 307 -28.54 -0.96 -12.76
CA MET A 307 -27.64 -1.38 -11.68
C MET A 307 -27.44 -0.27 -10.66
N SER A 308 -27.28 -0.65 -9.41
CA SER A 308 -26.77 0.25 -8.36
C SER A 308 -25.24 0.27 -8.33
N GLU A 309 -24.66 1.32 -7.75
CA GLU A 309 -23.22 1.38 -7.52
C GLU A 309 -22.74 0.20 -6.64
N THR A 310 -23.54 -0.18 -5.63
CA THR A 310 -23.26 -1.35 -4.77
C THR A 310 -23.26 -2.66 -5.56
N GLU A 311 -24.19 -2.85 -6.52
CA GLU A 311 -24.23 -4.05 -7.36
C GLU A 311 -23.01 -4.15 -8.26
N ILE A 312 -22.57 -3.03 -8.84
CA ILE A 312 -21.36 -2.93 -9.67
C ILE A 312 -20.11 -3.30 -8.83
N GLN A 313 -19.99 -2.76 -7.62
CA GLN A 313 -18.96 -3.15 -6.66
C GLN A 313 -18.97 -4.65 -6.39
N GLY A 314 -20.15 -5.23 -6.14
CA GLY A 314 -20.30 -6.65 -5.86
C GLY A 314 -19.84 -7.58 -6.99
N VAL A 315 -19.96 -7.15 -8.25
CA VAL A 315 -19.42 -7.90 -9.41
C VAL A 315 -17.89 -7.96 -9.37
N HIS A 316 -17.22 -6.83 -9.11
CA HIS A 316 -15.75 -6.80 -8.93
C HIS A 316 -15.31 -7.71 -7.80
N GLU A 317 -15.92 -7.57 -6.62
CA GLU A 317 -15.55 -8.35 -5.43
C GLU A 317 -15.79 -9.84 -5.60
N TYR A 318 -16.85 -10.23 -6.32
CA TYR A 318 -17.05 -11.63 -6.71
C TYR A 318 -15.87 -12.17 -7.51
N VAL A 319 -15.39 -11.42 -8.50
CA VAL A 319 -14.22 -11.82 -9.31
C VAL A 319 -12.98 -11.95 -8.42
N TYR A 320 -12.75 -11.01 -7.51
CA TYR A 320 -11.63 -11.06 -6.58
C TYR A 320 -11.65 -12.34 -5.75
N LYS A 321 -12.77 -12.63 -5.12
CA LYS A 321 -12.95 -13.86 -4.32
C LYS A 321 -12.86 -15.13 -5.16
N LYS A 322 -13.36 -15.11 -6.40
CA LYS A 322 -13.27 -16.23 -7.34
C LYS A 322 -11.83 -16.64 -7.63
N TYR A 323 -10.93 -15.68 -7.72
CA TYR A 323 -9.51 -15.92 -8.02
C TYR A 323 -8.59 -15.92 -6.79
N GLY A 324 -9.16 -15.88 -5.58
CA GLY A 324 -8.42 -16.07 -4.34
C GLY A 324 -7.77 -14.81 -3.79
N ALA A 325 -8.14 -13.62 -4.27
CA ALA A 325 -7.75 -12.38 -3.63
C ALA A 325 -8.38 -12.29 -2.24
N ALA A 326 -7.57 -11.98 -1.23
CA ALA A 326 -8.01 -11.95 0.16
C ALA A 326 -8.95 -10.79 0.41
N HIS A 327 -8.60 -9.62 -0.13
CA HIS A 327 -9.30 -8.34 0.06
C HIS A 327 -9.27 -7.51 -1.22
N GLU A 328 -10.02 -6.42 -1.21
CA GLU A 328 -9.71 -5.21 -1.95
C GLU A 328 -8.49 -4.53 -1.31
N GLY A 329 -7.59 -3.98 -2.12
CA GLY A 329 -6.36 -3.31 -1.63
C GLY A 329 -6.65 -1.95 -1.00
N TYR A 330 -7.83 -1.40 -1.27
CA TYR A 330 -8.36 -0.15 -0.73
C TYR A 330 -9.89 -0.14 -0.88
N PRO A 331 -10.63 0.71 -0.13
CA PRO A 331 -12.08 0.79 -0.27
C PRO A 331 -12.50 1.09 -1.71
N SER A 332 -13.28 0.21 -2.31
CA SER A 332 -13.74 0.29 -3.71
C SER A 332 -14.46 1.62 -3.99
N ILE A 333 -14.16 2.25 -5.13
CA ILE A 333 -14.78 3.48 -5.60
C ILE A 333 -15.63 3.17 -6.81
N VAL A 334 -16.95 3.41 -6.73
CA VAL A 334 -17.89 3.25 -7.84
C VAL A 334 -18.82 4.47 -7.88
N GLY A 335 -18.53 5.42 -8.77
CA GLY A 335 -19.24 6.69 -8.83
C GLY A 335 -19.94 6.92 -10.18
N GLY A 336 -21.29 6.92 -10.16
CA GLY A 336 -22.13 7.21 -11.33
C GLY A 336 -22.45 8.70 -11.48
N GLY A 337 -22.10 9.31 -12.62
CA GLY A 337 -22.35 10.72 -12.91
C GLY A 337 -21.61 11.65 -11.96
N ASN A 338 -22.34 12.54 -11.27
CA ASN A 338 -21.72 13.52 -10.36
C ASN A 338 -20.98 12.90 -9.18
N ASN A 339 -21.36 11.66 -8.74
CA ASN A 339 -20.62 10.94 -7.70
C ASN A 339 -19.17 10.64 -8.12
N GLY A 340 -18.94 10.36 -9.41
CA GLY A 340 -17.61 10.17 -9.96
C GLY A 340 -16.70 11.42 -9.89
N CYS A 341 -17.28 12.61 -9.62
CA CYS A 341 -16.49 13.82 -9.39
C CYS A 341 -15.89 13.91 -7.97
N ILE A 342 -16.26 13.01 -7.07
CA ILE A 342 -15.67 12.86 -5.73
C ILE A 342 -14.53 11.85 -5.83
N LEU A 343 -13.29 12.29 -5.61
CA LEU A 343 -12.09 11.49 -5.92
C LEU A 343 -12.03 10.15 -5.19
N HIS A 344 -12.37 10.11 -3.91
CA HIS A 344 -12.45 8.90 -3.08
C HIS A 344 -13.89 8.66 -2.64
N TYR A 345 -14.79 8.45 -3.61
CA TYR A 345 -16.19 8.15 -3.36
C TYR A 345 -16.38 6.67 -3.02
N ILE A 346 -16.46 6.37 -1.74
CA ILE A 346 -16.56 4.99 -1.21
C ILE A 346 -17.96 4.62 -0.70
N GLU A 347 -18.93 5.53 -0.77
CA GLU A 347 -20.29 5.25 -0.31
C GLU A 347 -21.02 4.28 -1.22
N ASN A 348 -20.79 4.34 -2.53
CA ASN A 348 -21.30 3.45 -3.57
C ASN A 348 -22.79 3.13 -3.41
N ASN A 349 -23.60 4.15 -3.11
CA ASN A 349 -24.98 3.95 -2.64
C ASN A 349 -26.07 4.45 -3.61
N LYS A 350 -25.70 4.93 -4.80
CA LYS A 350 -26.68 5.34 -5.82
C LYS A 350 -27.48 4.13 -6.30
N PRO A 351 -28.82 4.16 -6.15
CA PRO A 351 -29.66 2.97 -6.38
C PRO A 351 -29.78 2.58 -7.85
N LYS A 352 -29.53 3.52 -8.78
CA LYS A 352 -29.51 3.29 -10.23
C LYS A 352 -28.53 4.27 -10.87
N VAL A 353 -27.61 3.75 -11.66
CA VAL A 353 -26.63 4.60 -12.35
C VAL A 353 -27.22 5.36 -13.54
N GLY A 354 -28.34 4.91 -14.10
CA GLY A 354 -28.98 5.56 -15.25
C GLY A 354 -28.09 5.51 -16.50
N ASN A 355 -28.12 6.57 -17.32
CA ASN A 355 -27.30 6.67 -18.53
C ASN A 355 -26.00 7.48 -18.28
N ASP A 356 -25.53 7.49 -17.04
CA ASP A 356 -24.33 8.22 -16.67
C ASP A 356 -23.04 7.47 -17.08
N LEU A 357 -21.92 8.18 -17.07
CA LEU A 357 -20.62 7.52 -16.93
C LEU A 357 -20.48 6.98 -15.50
N VAL A 358 -19.95 5.79 -15.38
CA VAL A 358 -19.59 5.18 -14.10
C VAL A 358 -18.08 5.06 -14.03
N LEU A 359 -17.49 5.79 -13.10
CA LEU A 359 -16.07 5.71 -12.75
C LEU A 359 -15.93 4.60 -11.72
N MET A 360 -15.05 3.63 -11.99
CA MET A 360 -14.82 2.46 -11.17
C MET A 360 -13.33 2.33 -10.93
N ASP A 361 -12.92 2.55 -9.68
CA ASP A 361 -11.55 2.50 -9.22
C ASP A 361 -11.46 1.45 -8.11
N LEU A 362 -10.93 0.28 -8.49
CA LEU A 362 -10.92 -0.90 -7.67
C LEU A 362 -9.68 -1.75 -7.94
N GLY A 363 -9.00 -2.14 -6.87
CA GLY A 363 -7.83 -3.01 -6.91
C GLY A 363 -7.99 -4.25 -6.02
N ALA A 364 -7.64 -5.42 -6.54
CA ALA A 364 -7.57 -6.66 -5.76
C ALA A 364 -6.26 -6.72 -4.97
N GLU A 365 -6.31 -7.23 -3.75
CA GLU A 365 -5.13 -7.61 -3.00
C GLU A 365 -4.90 -9.12 -3.08
N TYR A 366 -3.76 -9.52 -3.63
CA TYR A 366 -3.35 -10.92 -3.71
C TYR A 366 -2.06 -11.16 -2.94
N HIS A 367 -2.19 -11.90 -1.83
CA HIS A 367 -1.06 -12.21 -0.93
C HIS A 367 -0.27 -10.98 -0.45
N GLY A 368 -1.00 -9.88 -0.15
CA GLY A 368 -0.45 -8.62 0.32
C GLY A 368 -0.10 -7.63 -0.79
N TYR A 369 -0.01 -8.05 -2.07
CA TYR A 369 0.22 -7.15 -3.20
C TYR A 369 -1.09 -6.64 -3.76
N THR A 370 -1.22 -5.32 -3.86
CA THR A 370 -2.42 -4.66 -4.35
C THR A 370 -2.25 -4.13 -5.77
N ALA A 371 -3.32 -4.24 -6.56
CA ALA A 371 -3.45 -3.59 -7.87
C ALA A 371 -4.18 -2.27 -7.73
N ASP A 372 -4.11 -1.44 -8.78
CA ASP A 372 -4.87 -0.20 -8.89
C ASP A 372 -5.31 0.06 -10.33
N VAL A 373 -6.59 -0.20 -10.62
CA VAL A 373 -7.08 -0.15 -12.01
C VAL A 373 -8.39 0.61 -12.09
N THR A 374 -8.35 1.83 -12.60
CA THR A 374 -9.56 2.60 -12.87
C THR A 374 -10.01 2.49 -14.32
N ARG A 375 -11.32 2.27 -14.50
CA ARG A 375 -12.01 2.47 -15.78
C ARG A 375 -13.26 3.33 -15.58
N THR A 376 -13.57 4.11 -16.61
CA THR A 376 -14.83 4.88 -16.68
C THR A 376 -15.60 4.43 -17.91
N ILE A 377 -16.85 3.99 -17.74
CA ILE A 377 -17.65 3.42 -18.82
C ILE A 377 -19.07 4.01 -18.86
N PRO A 378 -19.74 4.08 -20.02
CA PRO A 378 -21.14 4.51 -20.12
C PRO A 378 -22.07 3.39 -19.69
N ALA A 379 -22.96 3.64 -18.72
CA ALA A 379 -23.83 2.61 -18.17
C ALA A 379 -24.82 2.02 -19.21
N ASP A 380 -25.15 2.78 -20.26
CA ASP A 380 -26.02 2.35 -21.36
C ASP A 380 -25.25 1.72 -22.55
N GLY A 381 -23.94 1.54 -22.42
CA GLY A 381 -23.09 0.89 -23.41
C GLY A 381 -22.64 1.78 -24.57
N THR A 382 -22.89 3.09 -24.53
CA THR A 382 -22.51 4.02 -25.61
C THR A 382 -22.13 5.40 -25.07
N PHE A 383 -20.93 5.86 -25.40
CA PHE A 383 -20.50 7.21 -25.02
C PHE A 383 -21.27 8.29 -25.77
N SER A 384 -21.81 9.26 -25.06
CA SER A 384 -22.30 10.49 -25.71
C SER A 384 -21.14 11.26 -26.33
N LYS A 385 -21.46 12.24 -27.18
CA LYS A 385 -20.43 13.09 -27.82
C LYS A 385 -19.59 13.85 -26.79
N GLU A 386 -20.23 14.36 -25.77
CA GLU A 386 -19.61 15.12 -24.68
C GLU A 386 -18.75 14.21 -23.81
N GLN A 387 -19.25 13.05 -23.42
CA GLN A 387 -18.52 12.03 -22.64
C GLN A 387 -17.27 11.57 -23.39
N LYS A 388 -17.43 11.20 -24.68
CA LYS A 388 -16.30 10.79 -25.52
C LYS A 388 -15.24 11.89 -25.64
N ALA A 389 -15.64 13.15 -25.77
CA ALA A 389 -14.69 14.25 -25.92
C ALA A 389 -13.80 14.42 -24.66
N ILE A 390 -14.35 14.26 -23.46
CA ILE A 390 -13.58 14.28 -22.20
C ILE A 390 -12.76 13.01 -22.07
N TYR A 391 -13.36 11.83 -22.35
CA TYR A 391 -12.68 10.55 -22.27
C TYR A 391 -11.42 10.50 -23.14
N ASP A 392 -11.51 10.93 -24.40
CA ASP A 392 -10.41 10.94 -25.35
C ASP A 392 -9.25 11.85 -24.85
N ILE A 393 -9.54 12.95 -24.15
CA ILE A 393 -8.49 13.79 -23.56
C ILE A 393 -7.76 13.02 -22.46
N VAL A 394 -8.50 12.37 -21.56
CA VAL A 394 -7.91 11.60 -20.45
C VAL A 394 -7.11 10.39 -20.98
N TYR A 395 -7.65 9.69 -21.99
CA TYR A 395 -6.92 8.60 -22.65
C TYR A 395 -5.58 9.08 -23.23
N HIS A 396 -5.56 10.18 -23.97
CA HIS A 396 -4.32 10.73 -24.52
C HIS A 396 -3.38 11.28 -23.44
N ALA A 397 -3.91 11.78 -22.34
CA ALA A 397 -3.11 12.19 -21.19
C ALA A 397 -2.42 11.00 -20.53
N GLN A 398 -3.14 9.88 -20.40
CA GLN A 398 -2.58 8.63 -19.88
C GLN A 398 -1.48 8.10 -20.81
N GLU A 399 -1.70 8.04 -22.12
CA GLU A 399 -0.68 7.60 -23.10
C GLU A 399 0.58 8.49 -23.01
N ALA A 400 0.42 9.79 -22.84
CA ALA A 400 1.55 10.71 -22.66
C ALA A 400 2.29 10.45 -21.35
N GLY A 401 1.56 10.19 -20.25
CA GLY A 401 2.12 9.83 -18.95
C GLY A 401 2.90 8.50 -19.01
N ILE A 402 2.30 7.46 -19.61
CA ILE A 402 2.95 6.16 -19.80
C ILE A 402 4.24 6.32 -20.62
N ALA A 403 4.20 7.06 -21.73
CA ALA A 403 5.37 7.29 -22.57
C ALA A 403 6.51 8.02 -21.84
N ALA A 404 6.19 8.86 -20.84
CA ALA A 404 7.16 9.56 -20.01
C ALA A 404 7.72 8.71 -18.86
N SER A 405 7.13 7.54 -18.58
CA SER A 405 7.50 6.62 -17.49
C SER A 405 8.67 5.72 -17.91
N VAL A 406 9.86 6.29 -18.03
CA VAL A 406 11.07 5.58 -18.49
C VAL A 406 12.17 5.63 -17.45
N VAL A 407 13.09 4.65 -17.48
CA VAL A 407 14.26 4.63 -16.58
C VAL A 407 15.03 5.96 -16.67
N GLY A 408 15.37 6.52 -15.51
CA GLY A 408 16.08 7.79 -15.37
C GLY A 408 15.22 9.04 -15.47
N ALA A 409 13.94 8.96 -15.85
CA ALA A 409 13.02 10.08 -15.78
C ALA A 409 12.69 10.42 -14.32
N ALA A 410 12.46 11.70 -14.03
CA ALA A 410 12.02 12.12 -12.72
C ALA A 410 10.61 11.57 -12.41
N PHE A 411 10.33 11.29 -11.14
CA PHE A 411 9.02 10.76 -10.69
C PHE A 411 7.82 11.61 -11.18
N GLN A 412 8.00 12.91 -11.31
CA GLN A 412 6.96 13.85 -11.76
C GLN A 412 6.76 13.87 -13.29
N ALA A 413 7.60 13.20 -14.08
CA ALA A 413 7.54 13.27 -15.54
C ALA A 413 6.20 12.80 -16.14
N PRO A 414 5.59 11.67 -15.71
CA PRO A 414 4.27 11.26 -16.15
C PRO A 414 3.19 12.32 -15.90
N GLY A 415 3.18 12.88 -14.68
CA GLY A 415 2.22 13.92 -14.30
C GLY A 415 2.37 15.21 -15.11
N THR A 416 3.58 15.62 -15.40
CA THR A 416 3.85 16.79 -16.26
C THR A 416 3.30 16.57 -17.67
N ALA A 417 3.61 15.42 -18.27
CA ALA A 417 3.14 15.06 -19.61
C ALA A 417 1.61 14.97 -19.70
N ALA A 418 0.98 14.31 -18.73
CA ALA A 418 -0.48 14.17 -18.66
C ALA A 418 -1.17 15.54 -18.48
N SER A 419 -0.68 16.37 -17.57
CA SER A 419 -1.25 17.69 -17.28
C SER A 419 -1.24 18.62 -18.49
N GLU A 420 -0.18 18.56 -19.32
CA GLU A 420 -0.13 19.34 -20.57
C GLU A 420 -1.23 18.93 -21.55
N VAL A 421 -1.51 17.63 -21.70
CA VAL A 421 -2.56 17.14 -22.59
C VAL A 421 -3.93 17.55 -22.08
N VAL A 422 -4.18 17.38 -20.77
CA VAL A 422 -5.45 17.79 -20.13
C VAL A 422 -5.69 19.29 -20.33
N ALA A 423 -4.72 20.14 -20.01
CA ALA A 423 -4.86 21.58 -20.11
C ALA A 423 -5.17 22.04 -21.56
N LYS A 424 -4.43 21.51 -22.54
CA LYS A 424 -4.67 21.80 -23.97
C LYS A 424 -6.05 21.31 -24.43
N GLY A 425 -6.48 20.14 -23.97
CA GLY A 425 -7.77 19.55 -24.28
C GLY A 425 -8.94 20.38 -23.72
N LEU A 426 -8.91 20.72 -22.44
CA LEU A 426 -9.93 21.54 -21.77
C LEU A 426 -10.04 22.94 -22.39
N LEU A 427 -8.90 23.56 -22.71
CA LEU A 427 -8.86 24.84 -23.39
C LEU A 427 -9.52 24.79 -24.79
N LYS A 428 -9.22 23.74 -25.56
CA LYS A 428 -9.80 23.48 -26.89
C LYS A 428 -11.31 23.29 -26.85
N LEU A 429 -11.83 22.67 -25.80
CA LEU A 429 -13.28 22.48 -25.59
C LEU A 429 -13.97 23.71 -25.01
N GLY A 430 -13.23 24.74 -24.63
CA GLY A 430 -13.75 25.96 -24.00
C GLY A 430 -14.25 25.76 -22.57
N ILE A 431 -13.79 24.71 -21.90
CA ILE A 431 -14.12 24.41 -20.48
C ILE A 431 -13.31 25.34 -19.57
N ILE A 432 -12.07 25.62 -19.94
CA ILE A 432 -11.19 26.61 -19.30
C ILE A 432 -10.84 27.74 -20.27
N LYS A 433 -10.46 28.89 -19.74
CA LYS A 433 -10.04 30.08 -20.50
C LYS A 433 -8.52 30.19 -20.58
N GLU A 434 -7.83 29.70 -19.55
CA GLU A 434 -6.37 29.73 -19.43
C GLU A 434 -5.86 28.36 -18.93
N VAL A 435 -4.66 27.97 -19.35
CA VAL A 435 -4.00 26.69 -18.98
C VAL A 435 -3.87 26.53 -17.46
N SER A 436 -3.66 27.65 -16.73
CA SER A 436 -3.56 27.68 -15.26
C SER A 436 -4.82 27.17 -14.55
N GLU A 437 -5.98 27.24 -15.19
CA GLU A 437 -7.27 26.79 -14.64
C GLU A 437 -7.44 25.26 -14.69
N ALA A 438 -6.58 24.53 -15.41
CA ALA A 438 -6.72 23.08 -15.60
C ALA A 438 -6.73 22.29 -14.26
N ARG A 439 -6.02 22.80 -13.23
CA ARG A 439 -6.01 22.21 -11.89
C ARG A 439 -7.37 22.20 -11.18
N THR A 440 -8.31 23.03 -11.63
CA THR A 440 -9.69 23.00 -11.13
C THR A 440 -10.40 21.69 -11.50
N TYR A 441 -10.07 21.15 -12.67
CA TYR A 441 -10.70 19.93 -13.19
C TYR A 441 -9.81 18.69 -13.15
N PHE A 442 -8.51 18.85 -12.87
CA PHE A 442 -7.55 17.79 -12.64
C PHE A 442 -6.71 18.12 -11.40
N PRO A 443 -7.24 17.92 -10.17
CA PRO A 443 -6.63 18.42 -8.93
C PRO A 443 -5.56 17.51 -8.32
N HIS A 444 -5.50 16.21 -8.68
CA HIS A 444 -4.61 15.22 -8.07
C HIS A 444 -3.31 14.96 -8.84
N GLY A 445 -2.45 14.13 -8.29
CA GLY A 445 -1.26 13.59 -8.96
C GLY A 445 -1.63 12.58 -10.03
N THR A 446 -0.63 12.17 -10.82
CA THR A 446 -0.85 11.20 -11.91
C THR A 446 -0.26 9.84 -11.59
N SER A 447 0.59 9.75 -10.56
CA SER A 447 1.33 8.52 -10.27
C SER A 447 1.69 8.42 -8.79
N HIS A 448 1.64 7.21 -8.28
CA HIS A 448 2.25 6.77 -7.03
C HIS A 448 2.91 5.41 -7.22
N TYR A 449 3.76 5.00 -6.28
CA TYR A 449 4.31 3.64 -6.27
C TYR A 449 3.20 2.66 -5.89
N LEU A 450 3.33 1.42 -6.37
CA LEU A 450 2.37 0.34 -6.14
C LEU A 450 3.10 -0.93 -5.69
N GLY A 451 2.51 -1.68 -4.75
CA GLY A 451 3.08 -2.93 -4.28
C GLY A 451 2.34 -3.54 -3.09
N LEU A 452 2.98 -3.63 -1.93
CA LEU A 452 2.35 -4.08 -0.68
C LEU A 452 1.42 -3.03 -0.04
N ASP A 453 1.38 -1.86 -0.62
CA ASP A 453 0.43 -0.80 -0.35
C ASP A 453 -0.05 -0.23 -1.68
N VAL A 454 -1.29 0.28 -1.74
CA VAL A 454 -1.77 1.02 -2.92
C VAL A 454 -0.91 2.25 -3.16
N HIS A 455 -0.58 3.02 -2.12
CA HIS A 455 0.41 4.09 -2.14
C HIS A 455 1.72 3.59 -1.53
N ASP A 456 2.43 2.72 -2.28
CA ASP A 456 3.61 2.03 -1.79
C ASP A 456 4.79 2.97 -1.53
N LYS A 457 5.78 2.48 -0.80
CA LYS A 457 6.99 3.20 -0.44
C LYS A 457 7.94 3.35 -1.62
N GLY A 458 8.64 4.47 -1.66
CA GLY A 458 9.69 4.74 -2.63
C GLY A 458 10.40 6.05 -2.36
N THR A 459 11.46 6.31 -3.12
CA THR A 459 12.36 7.44 -2.89
C THR A 459 11.90 8.74 -3.57
N TYR A 460 10.90 8.67 -4.46
CA TYR A 460 10.41 9.78 -5.30
C TYR A 460 11.52 10.44 -6.16
N GLY A 461 12.59 9.69 -6.41
CA GLY A 461 13.72 10.08 -7.25
C GLY A 461 13.51 9.77 -8.74
N ALA A 462 14.60 9.53 -9.45
CA ALA A 462 14.55 9.07 -10.83
C ALA A 462 14.12 7.59 -10.89
N PHE A 463 13.26 7.24 -11.85
CA PHE A 463 12.78 5.88 -12.01
C PHE A 463 13.90 4.88 -12.26
N LYS A 464 13.80 3.73 -11.60
CA LYS A 464 14.69 2.58 -11.73
C LYS A 464 13.99 1.43 -12.46
N PRO A 465 14.72 0.49 -13.05
CA PRO A 465 14.12 -0.75 -13.55
C PRO A 465 13.38 -1.50 -12.44
N ASN A 466 12.29 -2.18 -12.78
CA ASN A 466 11.42 -2.92 -11.88
C ASN A 466 10.67 -2.05 -10.84
N THR A 467 10.61 -0.73 -11.04
CA THR A 467 9.65 0.12 -10.35
C THR A 467 8.26 -0.09 -10.97
N VAL A 468 7.22 -0.19 -10.12
CA VAL A 468 5.82 -0.20 -10.57
C VAL A 468 5.13 1.04 -10.02
N ILE A 469 4.44 1.75 -10.91
CA ILE A 469 3.68 2.96 -10.59
C ILE A 469 2.31 2.92 -11.24
N THR A 470 1.35 3.69 -10.73
CA THR A 470 0.12 4.02 -11.45
C THR A 470 0.37 5.12 -12.48
N VAL A 471 -0.46 5.16 -13.53
CA VAL A 471 -0.61 6.33 -14.41
C VAL A 471 -2.10 6.59 -14.56
N GLU A 472 -2.60 7.61 -13.85
CA GLU A 472 -4.03 7.80 -13.53
C GLU A 472 -4.55 9.23 -13.79
N PRO A 473 -4.35 9.86 -14.94
CA PRO A 473 -4.93 11.18 -15.17
C PRO A 473 -6.45 11.13 -15.12
N GLY A 474 -7.06 12.24 -14.66
CA GLY A 474 -8.51 12.38 -14.61
C GLY A 474 -9.01 13.78 -14.93
N ILE A 475 -10.27 13.88 -15.34
CA ILE A 475 -11.01 15.14 -15.50
C ILE A 475 -12.34 15.00 -14.78
N TYR A 476 -12.65 15.94 -13.90
CA TYR A 476 -13.84 15.95 -13.06
C TYR A 476 -14.57 17.28 -13.20
N ILE A 477 -15.80 17.26 -13.72
CA ILE A 477 -16.59 18.45 -13.98
C ILE A 477 -17.91 18.34 -13.19
N PRO A 478 -17.90 18.66 -11.89
CA PRO A 478 -19.10 18.57 -11.08
C PRO A 478 -20.19 19.55 -11.54
N GLU A 479 -21.44 19.23 -11.17
CA GLU A 479 -22.55 20.15 -11.37
C GLU A 479 -22.28 21.52 -10.73
N GLY A 480 -22.58 22.60 -11.47
CA GLY A 480 -22.30 23.97 -11.01
C GLY A 480 -20.93 24.50 -11.38
N SER A 481 -20.09 23.75 -12.10
CA SER A 481 -18.81 24.22 -12.64
C SER A 481 -18.96 25.45 -13.55
N ASP A 482 -17.93 26.33 -13.60
CA ASP A 482 -17.90 27.53 -14.46
C ASP A 482 -17.59 27.16 -15.92
N CYS A 483 -18.49 26.36 -16.51
CA CYS A 483 -18.44 25.96 -17.92
C CYS A 483 -19.86 25.66 -18.44
N ASP A 484 -19.99 25.36 -19.74
CA ASP A 484 -21.27 24.96 -20.34
C ASP A 484 -21.84 23.71 -19.62
N LYS A 485 -23.12 23.78 -19.24
CA LYS A 485 -23.83 22.72 -18.51
C LYS A 485 -23.79 21.33 -19.17
N LYS A 486 -23.57 21.26 -20.49
CA LYS A 486 -23.42 19.99 -21.20
C LYS A 486 -22.21 19.15 -20.72
N TRP A 487 -21.28 19.77 -20.00
CA TRP A 487 -20.10 19.10 -19.41
C TRP A 487 -20.31 18.65 -17.96
N TRP A 488 -21.33 19.16 -17.29
CA TRP A 488 -21.57 18.89 -15.88
C TRP A 488 -21.88 17.42 -15.62
N GLY A 489 -21.37 16.90 -14.50
CA GLY A 489 -21.53 15.51 -14.09
C GLY A 489 -20.67 14.52 -14.90
N ILE A 490 -19.75 15.01 -15.74
CA ILE A 490 -18.79 14.16 -16.45
C ILE A 490 -17.52 14.05 -15.59
N ALA A 491 -17.24 12.83 -15.11
CA ALA A 491 -16.01 12.45 -14.45
C ALA A 491 -15.37 11.30 -15.20
N VAL A 492 -14.09 11.41 -15.51
CA VAL A 492 -13.30 10.35 -16.16
C VAL A 492 -11.94 10.24 -15.47
N ARG A 493 -11.59 9.06 -15.00
CA ARG A 493 -10.23 8.61 -14.67
C ARG A 493 -9.96 7.34 -15.44
N ILE A 494 -8.77 7.22 -16.01
CA ILE A 494 -8.26 6.01 -16.64
C ILE A 494 -6.91 5.72 -16.01
N GLU A 495 -6.76 4.57 -15.42
CA GLU A 495 -5.60 4.19 -14.65
C GLU A 495 -5.12 2.80 -15.00
N ASP A 496 -3.82 2.68 -15.12
CA ASP A 496 -3.13 1.42 -15.33
C ASP A 496 -1.86 1.33 -14.47
N ASP A 497 -1.51 0.12 -14.11
CA ASP A 497 -0.30 -0.24 -13.40
C ASP A 497 0.85 -0.43 -14.40
N ILE A 498 1.87 0.40 -14.28
CA ILE A 498 2.97 0.50 -15.25
C ILE A 498 4.27 0.00 -14.62
N LEU A 499 4.82 -1.08 -15.17
CA LEU A 499 6.16 -1.58 -14.86
C LEU A 499 7.19 -0.84 -15.70
N ILE A 500 8.14 -0.20 -15.04
CA ILE A 500 9.27 0.49 -15.68
C ILE A 500 10.38 -0.51 -15.95
N THR A 501 10.76 -0.67 -17.22
CA THR A 501 11.82 -1.59 -17.64
C THR A 501 12.90 -0.86 -18.44
N GLU A 502 14.07 -1.48 -18.58
CA GLU A 502 15.16 -0.98 -19.44
C GLU A 502 14.74 -0.79 -20.92
N LYS A 503 13.68 -1.47 -21.35
CA LYS A 503 13.16 -1.39 -22.73
C LYS A 503 12.01 -0.38 -22.87
N GLY A 504 11.63 0.29 -21.77
CA GLY A 504 10.51 1.21 -21.69
C GLY A 504 9.39 0.70 -20.77
N PRO A 505 8.31 1.49 -20.63
CA PRO A 505 7.18 1.15 -19.77
C PRO A 505 6.37 -0.03 -20.32
N VAL A 506 5.89 -0.89 -19.43
CA VAL A 506 5.01 -2.02 -19.74
C VAL A 506 3.71 -1.85 -18.94
N ASN A 507 2.60 -1.70 -19.64
CA ASN A 507 1.28 -1.68 -19.03
C ASN A 507 0.89 -3.10 -18.59
N LEU A 508 0.75 -3.33 -17.29
CA LEU A 508 0.41 -4.64 -16.72
C LEU A 508 -1.09 -4.92 -16.73
N SER A 509 -1.93 -3.89 -16.76
CA SER A 509 -3.41 -3.97 -16.79
C SER A 509 -4.00 -3.85 -18.19
N VAL A 510 -3.19 -3.98 -19.23
CA VAL A 510 -3.57 -3.82 -20.65
C VAL A 510 -4.75 -4.70 -21.09
N MET A 511 -5.04 -5.77 -20.36
CA MET A 511 -6.18 -6.67 -20.63
C MET A 511 -7.52 -5.93 -20.52
N ALA A 512 -7.66 -4.97 -19.60
CA ALA A 512 -8.88 -4.17 -19.45
C ALA A 512 -8.94 -3.10 -20.56
N PRO A 513 -9.99 -3.08 -21.42
CA PRO A 513 -10.12 -2.12 -22.50
C PRO A 513 -10.02 -0.66 -22.03
N ARG A 514 -9.35 0.19 -22.84
CA ARG A 514 -9.14 1.60 -22.53
C ARG A 514 -9.68 2.58 -23.58
N THR A 515 -9.83 2.16 -24.82
CA THR A 515 -10.43 3.05 -25.84
C THR A 515 -11.93 2.96 -25.82
N THR A 516 -12.62 4.05 -26.16
CA THR A 516 -14.08 4.08 -26.18
C THR A 516 -14.67 2.98 -27.08
N GLU A 517 -14.04 2.73 -28.23
CA GLU A 517 -14.47 1.69 -29.16
C GLU A 517 -14.31 0.28 -28.59
N ALA A 518 -13.21 0.02 -27.87
CA ALA A 518 -12.97 -1.29 -27.25
C ALA A 518 -13.89 -1.54 -26.06
N ILE A 519 -14.19 -0.49 -25.27
CA ILE A 519 -15.15 -0.55 -24.16
C ILE A 519 -16.56 -0.86 -24.69
N GLU A 520 -17.06 -0.08 -25.67
CA GLU A 520 -18.37 -0.32 -26.27
C GLU A 520 -18.49 -1.70 -26.94
N ALA A 521 -17.38 -2.22 -27.50
CA ALA A 521 -17.34 -3.56 -28.05
C ALA A 521 -17.37 -4.64 -26.95
N MET A 522 -16.69 -4.43 -25.81
CA MET A 522 -16.69 -5.33 -24.66
C MET A 522 -18.09 -5.38 -24.02
N MET A 523 -18.75 -4.23 -23.86
CA MET A 523 -20.09 -4.13 -23.28
C MET A 523 -21.19 -4.81 -24.09
N LYS A 524 -20.93 -5.13 -25.36
CA LYS A 524 -21.84 -5.91 -26.22
C LYS A 524 -21.69 -7.42 -26.07
N GLN A 525 -20.66 -7.87 -25.33
CA GLN A 525 -20.45 -9.30 -25.10
C GLN A 525 -21.40 -9.80 -23.99
N PRO A 526 -21.85 -11.07 -24.05
CA PRO A 526 -22.71 -11.63 -23.01
C PRO A 526 -21.95 -11.70 -21.68
N SER A 527 -22.61 -11.37 -20.59
CA SER A 527 -22.09 -11.54 -19.25
C SER A 527 -22.32 -12.97 -18.74
N PRO A 528 -21.35 -13.61 -18.07
CA PRO A 528 -21.61 -14.84 -17.31
C PRO A 528 -22.67 -14.67 -16.22
N LEU A 529 -22.97 -13.43 -15.82
CA LEU A 529 -23.98 -13.10 -14.81
C LEU A 529 -25.39 -12.98 -15.37
N ASP A 530 -25.58 -12.97 -16.69
CA ASP A 530 -26.93 -12.88 -17.32
C ASP A 530 -27.85 -14.01 -16.87
N ASP A 531 -27.30 -15.19 -16.60
CA ASP A 531 -28.03 -16.35 -16.11
C ASP A 531 -28.12 -16.43 -14.58
N PHE A 532 -27.48 -15.52 -13.85
CA PHE A 532 -27.48 -15.48 -12.38
C PHE A 532 -28.60 -14.58 -11.87
N VAL A 533 -29.83 -15.14 -11.87
CA VAL A 533 -31.03 -14.40 -11.47
C VAL A 533 -31.38 -14.70 -10.02
N LEU A 534 -31.30 -13.67 -9.18
CA LEU A 534 -31.75 -13.73 -7.79
C LEU A 534 -33.25 -13.37 -7.68
N PRO A 535 -33.97 -13.94 -6.66
CA PRO A 535 -35.34 -13.56 -6.42
C PRO A 535 -35.45 -12.09 -6.00
N SER A 536 -36.56 -11.43 -6.39
CA SER A 536 -36.87 -10.09 -5.87
C SER A 536 -37.06 -10.14 -4.36
N LEU A 537 -36.49 -9.16 -3.65
CA LEU A 537 -36.78 -8.92 -2.24
C LEU A 537 -37.75 -7.74 -2.18
N ASP A 538 -38.96 -7.99 -1.72
CA ASP A 538 -40.00 -6.97 -1.54
C ASP A 538 -39.78 -6.15 -0.27
#